data_e8c245783c2bb14c0ff5d9c5f010f932
#
_entry.id   e8c245783c2bb14c0ff5d9c5f010f932
#
_cell.length_a   1.000
_cell.length_b   1.000
_cell.length_c   1.000
_cell.angle_alpha   90.00
_cell.angle_beta   90.00
_cell.angle_gamma   90.00
#
_symmetry.space_group_name_H-M   'P 1'
#
loop_
_entity.id
_entity.type
_entity.pdbx_description
1 polymer ?
#
loop_
_entity_poly.entity_id
_entity_poly.type
_entity_poly.pdbx_seq_one_letter_code
_entity_poly.pdbx_strand_id
1 'polypeptide(L)'
;MNHFETGIIDITYLHENGFLPPEEREKKGPVAVIECIQEIPCNPCVSACKFDAIIMDGINGIPHVDFAKCTGCMSCLKVCPGLAIFIQDKSKAKPSVTVPYEYLPLPVKGGTVTLLGRDGASLGSATVKSVLPADNVSRSSLISVEFDDPALCEQVRNIKVG
;
A
#
# COMPACT_ATOMS: atom_id res chain seq x y z
N MET A 1 -22.21 -1.69 7.09
CA MET A 1 -21.65 -0.77 8.09
C MET A 1 -20.72 0.20 7.43
N ASN A 2 -20.81 1.46 7.80
CA ASN A 2 -20.01 2.52 7.23
C ASN A 2 -18.56 2.43 7.76
N HIS A 3 -17.56 2.63 6.92
CA HIS A 3 -16.14 2.62 7.32
C HIS A 3 -15.80 3.68 8.37
N PHE A 4 -16.55 4.78 8.45
CA PHE A 4 -16.39 5.77 9.51
C PHE A 4 -16.80 5.24 10.89
N GLU A 5 -17.65 4.24 10.95
CA GLU A 5 -18.09 3.59 12.20
C GLU A 5 -17.18 2.43 12.59
N THR A 6 -16.72 1.67 11.60
CA THR A 6 -15.92 0.46 11.82
C THR A 6 -14.42 0.72 11.83
N GLY A 7 -13.97 1.80 11.19
CA GLY A 7 -12.55 2.04 10.91
C GLY A 7 -11.97 1.16 9.80
N ILE A 8 -12.80 0.31 9.20
CA ILE A 8 -12.38 -0.63 8.14
C ILE A 8 -12.97 -0.15 6.82
N ILE A 9 -12.10 0.15 5.85
CA ILE A 9 -12.54 0.59 4.52
C ILE A 9 -13.05 -0.63 3.75
N ASP A 10 -14.26 -0.49 3.20
CA ASP A 10 -14.83 -1.50 2.32
C ASP A 10 -14.16 -1.44 0.95
N ILE A 11 -13.79 -2.61 0.40
CA ILE A 11 -13.15 -2.68 -0.91
C ILE A 11 -14.06 -2.17 -2.03
N THR A 12 -15.37 -2.34 -1.90
CA THR A 12 -16.36 -1.82 -2.85
C THR A 12 -16.29 -0.29 -2.90
N TYR A 13 -16.15 0.36 -1.75
CA TYR A 13 -15.96 1.81 -1.68
C TYR A 13 -14.71 2.26 -2.44
N LEU A 14 -13.60 1.53 -2.30
CA LEU A 14 -12.36 1.85 -2.97
C LEU A 14 -12.48 1.72 -4.50
N HIS A 15 -13.16 0.69 -4.99
CA HIS A 15 -13.43 0.50 -6.42
C HIS A 15 -14.33 1.61 -6.97
N GLU A 16 -15.45 1.88 -6.31
CA GLU A 16 -16.44 2.87 -6.77
C GLU A 16 -15.89 4.31 -6.80
N ASN A 17 -14.92 4.61 -5.95
CA ASN A 17 -14.34 5.95 -5.85
C ASN A 17 -12.95 6.07 -6.52
N GLY A 18 -12.53 5.08 -7.30
CA GLY A 18 -11.32 5.15 -8.12
C GLY A 18 -10.01 5.12 -7.34
N PHE A 19 -9.98 4.54 -6.13
CA PHE A 19 -8.77 4.41 -5.32
C PHE A 19 -7.89 3.23 -5.74
N LEU A 20 -8.46 2.25 -6.45
CA LEU A 20 -7.74 1.08 -6.91
C LEU A 20 -7.37 1.21 -8.39
N PRO A 21 -6.16 0.77 -8.78
CA PRO A 21 -5.74 0.84 -10.17
C PRO A 21 -6.55 -0.12 -11.05
N PRO A 22 -6.76 0.24 -12.33
CA PRO A 22 -7.36 -0.70 -13.27
C PRO A 22 -6.42 -1.90 -13.51
N GLU A 23 -7.01 -3.06 -13.76
CA GLU A 23 -6.26 -4.32 -13.95
C GLU A 23 -5.16 -4.23 -15.00
N GLU A 24 -5.44 -3.52 -16.10
CA GLU A 24 -4.46 -3.29 -17.17
C GLU A 24 -3.21 -2.54 -16.69
N ARG A 25 -3.39 -1.63 -15.70
CA ARG A 25 -2.25 -0.91 -15.12
C ARG A 25 -1.44 -1.80 -14.19
N GLU A 26 -2.08 -2.62 -13.39
CA GLU A 26 -1.41 -3.53 -12.45
C GLU A 26 -0.52 -4.56 -13.17
N LYS A 27 -0.90 -4.97 -14.37
CA LYS A 27 -0.12 -5.90 -15.21
C LYS A 27 1.14 -5.27 -15.81
N LYS A 28 1.26 -3.95 -15.81
CA LYS A 28 2.41 -3.23 -16.38
C LYS A 28 3.58 -3.06 -15.42
N GLY A 29 3.36 -3.23 -14.13
CA GLY A 29 4.39 -3.07 -13.11
C GLY A 29 3.81 -2.56 -11.80
N PRO A 30 4.69 -2.28 -10.82
CA PRO A 30 4.25 -1.80 -9.53
C PRO A 30 3.50 -0.46 -9.62
N VAL A 31 2.53 -0.28 -8.74
CA VAL A 31 1.68 0.91 -8.70
C VAL A 31 1.27 1.20 -7.26
N ALA A 32 1.23 2.49 -6.91
CA ALA A 32 0.80 2.93 -5.59
C ALA A 32 -0.73 2.88 -5.46
N VAL A 33 -1.18 2.43 -4.30
CA VAL A 33 -2.57 2.53 -3.85
C VAL A 33 -2.58 3.36 -2.59
N ILE A 34 -3.38 4.43 -2.56
CA ILE A 34 -3.51 5.33 -1.42
C ILE A 34 -4.91 5.17 -0.84
N GLU A 35 -4.97 4.69 0.40
CA GLU A 35 -6.22 4.49 1.13
C GLU A 35 -6.45 5.58 2.18
N CYS A 36 -6.07 6.82 1.86
CA CYS A 36 -6.31 8.01 2.66
C CYS A 36 -7.63 8.64 2.21
N ILE A 37 -8.71 8.33 2.93
CA ILE A 37 -10.08 8.68 2.53
C ILE A 37 -10.71 9.78 3.37
N GLN A 38 -9.95 10.38 4.28
CA GLN A 38 -10.40 11.45 5.15
C GLN A 38 -9.75 12.78 4.78
N GLU A 39 -10.51 13.83 4.85
CA GLU A 39 -10.00 15.21 4.68
C GLU A 39 -9.19 15.63 5.92
N ILE A 40 -7.88 15.54 5.81
CA ILE A 40 -6.93 15.92 6.86
C ILE A 40 -5.85 16.85 6.29
N PRO A 41 -5.28 17.77 7.07
CA PRO A 41 -4.22 18.67 6.60
C PRO A 41 -2.88 17.92 6.52
N CYS A 42 -2.67 17.17 5.43
CA CYS A 42 -1.50 16.33 5.23
C CYS A 42 -1.21 16.13 3.74
N ASN A 43 0.02 16.40 3.29
CA ASN A 43 0.39 16.26 1.88
C ASN A 43 1.84 15.78 1.59
N PRO A 44 2.58 15.11 2.50
CA PRO A 44 3.94 14.66 2.19
C PRO A 44 4.04 13.77 0.95
N CYS A 45 3.02 12.94 0.69
CA CYS A 45 2.97 12.07 -0.48
C CYS A 45 3.02 12.84 -1.81
N VAL A 46 2.33 13.98 -1.88
CA VAL A 46 2.34 14.84 -3.08
C VAL A 46 3.73 15.39 -3.31
N SER A 47 4.37 15.94 -2.28
CA SER A 47 5.72 16.52 -2.36
C SER A 47 6.79 15.47 -2.69
N ALA A 48 6.62 14.24 -2.25
CA ALA A 48 7.56 13.15 -2.50
C ALA A 48 7.46 12.56 -3.92
N CYS A 49 6.33 12.75 -4.60
CA CYS A 49 6.12 12.18 -5.92
C CYS A 49 6.85 12.98 -7.01
N LYS A 50 7.91 12.39 -7.57
CA LYS A 50 8.70 13.00 -8.64
C LYS A 50 8.03 12.96 -10.02
N PHE A 51 6.91 12.26 -10.13
CA PHE A 51 6.21 12.04 -11.39
C PHE A 51 4.88 12.81 -11.47
N ASP A 52 4.59 13.63 -10.48
CA ASP A 52 3.32 14.36 -10.37
C ASP A 52 2.09 13.44 -10.50
N ALA A 53 2.21 12.23 -9.95
CA ALA A 53 1.18 11.21 -10.03
C ALA A 53 0.14 11.29 -8.90
N ILE A 54 0.39 12.09 -7.86
CA ILE A 54 -0.53 12.23 -6.73
C ILE A 54 -1.19 13.61 -6.79
N ILE A 55 -2.50 13.61 -6.92
CA ILE A 55 -3.31 14.81 -7.11
C ILE A 55 -4.13 15.06 -5.85
N MET A 56 -4.03 16.27 -5.31
CA MET A 56 -4.84 16.74 -4.18
C MET A 56 -5.38 18.15 -4.48
N ASP A 57 -6.62 18.39 -4.09
CA ASP A 57 -7.22 19.73 -4.13
C ASP A 57 -6.99 20.42 -2.79
N GLY A 58 -5.86 21.12 -2.68
CA GLY A 58 -5.43 21.76 -1.44
C GLY A 58 -4.89 20.79 -0.39
N ILE A 59 -4.41 21.33 0.73
CA ILE A 59 -3.75 20.54 1.79
C ILE A 59 -4.70 19.58 2.52
N ASN A 60 -5.99 19.88 2.54
CA ASN A 60 -7.01 19.03 3.15
C ASN A 60 -7.69 18.08 2.16
N GLY A 61 -7.28 18.12 0.89
CA GLY A 61 -7.87 17.27 -0.14
C GLY A 61 -7.56 15.79 0.06
N ILE A 62 -8.39 14.95 -0.51
CA ILE A 62 -8.15 13.51 -0.56
C ILE A 62 -7.18 13.22 -1.71
N PRO A 63 -6.05 12.53 -1.46
CA PRO A 63 -5.10 12.23 -2.52
C PRO A 63 -5.65 11.17 -3.47
N HIS A 64 -5.52 11.41 -4.76
CA HIS A 64 -5.82 10.46 -5.81
C HIS A 64 -4.56 10.18 -6.65
N VAL A 65 -4.39 8.95 -7.05
CA VAL A 65 -3.26 8.54 -7.89
C VAL A 65 -3.66 8.61 -9.37
N ASP A 66 -2.87 9.35 -10.15
CA ASP A 66 -2.88 9.22 -11.60
C ASP A 66 -2.08 7.95 -11.95
N PHE A 67 -2.79 6.87 -12.16
CA PHE A 67 -2.19 5.56 -12.40
C PHE A 67 -1.38 5.49 -13.71
N ALA A 68 -1.62 6.40 -14.65
CA ALA A 68 -0.80 6.48 -15.87
C ALA A 68 0.59 7.06 -15.61
N LYS A 69 0.72 7.93 -14.62
CA LYS A 69 1.98 8.57 -14.26
C LYS A 69 2.75 7.83 -13.16
N CYS A 70 2.06 7.07 -12.32
CA CYS A 70 2.68 6.36 -11.21
C CYS A 70 3.65 5.29 -11.70
N THR A 71 4.88 5.28 -11.14
CA THR A 71 5.90 4.28 -11.48
C THR A 71 6.08 3.20 -10.41
N GLY A 72 5.37 3.30 -9.28
CA GLY A 72 5.53 2.38 -8.16
C GLY A 72 6.86 2.51 -7.42
N CYS A 73 7.49 3.68 -7.46
CA CYS A 73 8.84 3.92 -6.91
C CYS A 73 8.93 3.93 -5.39
N MET A 74 7.83 3.83 -4.66
CA MET A 74 7.72 3.82 -3.20
C MET A 74 8.06 5.15 -2.49
N SER A 75 8.34 6.23 -3.17
CA SER A 75 8.69 7.51 -2.54
C SER A 75 7.57 8.06 -1.65
N CYS A 76 6.32 7.95 -2.09
CA CYS A 76 5.15 8.34 -1.30
C CYS A 76 4.94 7.45 -0.07
N LEU A 77 5.16 6.14 -0.22
CA LEU A 77 5.05 5.17 0.85
C LEU A 77 6.02 5.47 2.00
N LYS A 78 7.25 5.86 1.67
CA LYS A 78 8.29 6.18 2.65
C LYS A 78 7.96 7.34 3.58
N VAL A 79 7.16 8.29 3.13
CA VAL A 79 6.89 9.54 3.84
C VAL A 79 5.47 9.63 4.41
N CYS A 80 4.62 8.65 4.15
CA CYS A 80 3.25 8.65 4.64
C CYS A 80 3.20 8.42 6.16
N PRO A 81 2.81 9.41 6.97
CA PRO A 81 2.74 9.24 8.42
C PRO A 81 1.54 8.39 8.87
N GLY A 82 0.51 8.31 8.02
CA GLY A 82 -0.71 7.56 8.30
C GLY A 82 -0.66 6.09 7.91
N LEU A 83 0.45 5.62 7.33
CA LEU A 83 0.62 4.24 6.86
C LEU A 83 -0.50 3.79 5.89
N ALA A 84 -0.95 4.72 5.06
CA ALA A 84 -2.11 4.55 4.19
C ALA A 84 -1.75 4.26 2.73
N ILE A 85 -0.48 4.03 2.43
CA ILE A 85 0.01 3.80 1.07
C ILE A 85 0.62 2.42 0.96
N PHE A 86 0.28 1.74 -0.14
CA PHE A 86 0.74 0.38 -0.46
C PHE A 86 1.19 0.33 -1.91
N ILE A 87 2.13 -0.55 -2.24
CA ILE A 87 2.54 -0.78 -3.61
C ILE A 87 2.08 -2.18 -4.01
N GLN A 88 1.31 -2.27 -5.09
CA GLN A 88 0.84 -3.53 -5.65
C GLN A 88 1.56 -3.81 -6.98
N ASP A 89 1.92 -5.06 -7.22
CA ASP A 89 2.54 -5.49 -8.47
C ASP A 89 1.98 -6.84 -8.91
N LYS A 90 1.26 -6.85 -10.02
CA LYS A 90 0.73 -8.07 -10.66
C LYS A 90 1.45 -8.38 -11.99
N SER A 91 2.56 -7.70 -12.27
CA SER A 91 3.30 -7.87 -13.53
C SER A 91 4.22 -9.08 -13.54
N LYS A 92 4.50 -9.66 -12.39
CA LYS A 92 5.40 -10.80 -12.22
C LYS A 92 4.65 -12.12 -12.11
N ALA A 93 5.37 -13.23 -12.22
CA ALA A 93 4.81 -14.58 -12.05
C ALA A 93 4.13 -14.72 -10.67
N LYS A 94 4.74 -14.15 -9.63
CA LYS A 94 4.12 -14.02 -8.30
C LYS A 94 3.74 -12.57 -8.06
N PRO A 95 2.46 -12.29 -7.78
CA PRO A 95 2.02 -10.97 -7.36
C PRO A 95 2.64 -10.61 -6.01
N SER A 96 2.81 -9.32 -5.79
CA SER A 96 3.40 -8.81 -4.55
C SER A 96 2.72 -7.53 -4.07
N VAL A 97 2.81 -7.32 -2.76
CA VAL A 97 2.40 -6.06 -2.12
C VAL A 97 3.53 -5.58 -1.21
N THR A 98 3.81 -4.29 -1.24
CA THR A 98 4.71 -3.65 -0.28
C THR A 98 3.87 -2.87 0.71
N VAL A 99 4.09 -3.15 1.99
CA VAL A 99 3.37 -2.51 3.09
C VAL A 99 4.32 -1.73 4.00
N PRO A 100 3.88 -0.62 4.60
CA PRO A 100 4.62 0.03 5.68
C PRO A 100 4.54 -0.84 6.94
N TYR A 101 5.64 -0.93 7.69
CA TYR A 101 5.74 -1.80 8.84
C TYR A 101 6.52 -1.13 9.97
N GLU A 102 5.94 -1.05 11.15
CA GLU A 102 6.54 -0.35 12.30
C GLU A 102 6.72 -1.24 13.53
N TYR A 103 6.59 -2.55 13.38
CA TYR A 103 6.74 -3.49 14.49
C TYR A 103 8.14 -4.10 14.53
N LEU A 104 8.47 -4.70 15.66
CA LEU A 104 9.69 -5.48 15.88
C LEU A 104 9.32 -6.88 16.36
N PRO A 105 10.09 -7.90 15.99
CA PRO A 105 11.26 -7.87 15.11
C PRO A 105 10.86 -7.67 13.64
N LEU A 106 11.80 -7.15 12.84
CA LEU A 106 11.60 -7.08 11.40
C LEU A 106 11.61 -8.50 10.80
N PRO A 107 10.78 -8.77 9.78
CA PRO A 107 10.86 -10.03 9.06
C PRO A 107 12.18 -10.15 8.31
N VAL A 108 12.56 -11.37 8.00
CA VAL A 108 13.79 -11.68 7.26
C VAL A 108 13.45 -12.00 5.82
N LYS A 109 14.22 -11.48 4.87
CA LYS A 109 14.07 -11.81 3.44
C LYS A 109 14.13 -13.33 3.23
N GLY A 110 13.17 -13.86 2.48
CA GLY A 110 13.00 -15.30 2.26
C GLY A 110 12.21 -16.01 3.35
N GLY A 111 11.93 -15.34 4.47
CA GLY A 111 11.12 -15.88 5.56
C GLY A 111 9.63 -15.93 5.21
N THR A 112 8.87 -16.66 6.02
CA THR A 112 7.41 -16.77 5.88
C THR A 112 6.73 -15.86 6.88
N VAL A 113 5.71 -15.14 6.43
CA VAL A 113 4.87 -14.27 7.25
C VAL A 113 3.39 -14.57 7.01
N THR A 114 2.54 -14.18 7.95
CA THR A 114 1.09 -14.23 7.78
C THR A 114 0.62 -12.92 7.15
N LEU A 115 -0.17 -13.02 6.08
CA LEU A 115 -0.83 -11.86 5.47
C LEU A 115 -2.04 -11.45 6.29
N LEU A 116 -2.22 -10.15 6.48
CA LEU A 116 -3.36 -9.59 7.18
C LEU A 116 -4.15 -8.62 6.28
N GLY A 117 -5.47 -8.73 6.37
CA GLY A 117 -6.39 -7.80 5.73
C GLY A 117 -6.54 -6.47 6.47
N ARG A 118 -7.41 -5.60 5.96
CA ARG A 118 -7.74 -4.30 6.58
C ARG A 118 -8.36 -4.44 7.97
N ASP A 119 -9.07 -5.53 8.20
CA ASP A 119 -9.68 -5.89 9.48
C ASP A 119 -8.72 -6.63 10.44
N GLY A 120 -7.49 -6.88 10.01
CA GLY A 120 -6.52 -7.66 10.75
C GLY A 120 -6.70 -9.18 10.67
N ALA A 121 -7.70 -9.66 9.90
CA ALA A 121 -7.90 -11.09 9.72
C ALA A 121 -6.79 -11.71 8.86
N SER A 122 -6.44 -12.96 9.15
CA SER A 122 -5.46 -13.72 8.38
C SER A 122 -5.98 -14.05 6.98
N LEU A 123 -5.15 -13.77 5.98
CA LEU A 123 -5.41 -14.09 4.58
C LEU A 123 -4.53 -15.22 4.05
N GLY A 124 -3.75 -15.84 4.91
CA GLY A 124 -2.82 -16.90 4.53
C GLY A 124 -1.36 -16.53 4.75
N SER A 125 -0.46 -17.30 4.16
CA SER A 125 0.98 -17.13 4.31
C SER A 125 1.60 -16.54 3.04
N ALA A 126 2.72 -15.85 3.20
CA ALA A 126 3.50 -15.33 2.08
C ALA A 126 4.99 -15.38 2.37
N THR A 127 5.79 -15.26 1.33
CA THR A 127 7.24 -15.15 1.42
C THR A 127 7.67 -13.69 1.40
N VAL A 128 8.59 -13.32 2.27
CA VAL A 128 9.18 -11.98 2.29
C VAL A 128 10.14 -11.83 1.12
N LYS A 129 9.79 -10.94 0.19
CA LYS A 129 10.58 -10.65 -1.02
C LYS A 129 11.71 -9.67 -0.73
N SER A 130 11.41 -8.62 0.04
CA SER A 130 12.40 -7.62 0.43
C SER A 130 12.05 -6.93 1.73
N VAL A 131 13.08 -6.46 2.41
CA VAL A 131 12.98 -5.68 3.64
C VAL A 131 13.82 -4.43 3.48
N LEU A 132 13.19 -3.25 3.55
CA LEU A 132 13.86 -1.96 3.60
C LEU A 132 13.66 -1.39 5.00
N PRO A 133 14.68 -1.42 5.86
CA PRO A 133 14.55 -0.87 7.21
C PRO A 133 14.29 0.63 7.21
N ALA A 134 13.64 1.12 8.26
CA ALA A 134 13.45 2.55 8.46
C ALA A 134 14.82 3.27 8.54
N ASP A 135 14.86 4.47 8.02
CA ASP A 135 16.03 5.33 8.02
C ASP A 135 15.67 6.76 8.47
N ASN A 136 16.53 7.73 8.23
CA ASN A 136 16.27 9.13 8.60
C ASN A 136 15.18 9.81 7.77
N VAL A 137 14.87 9.28 6.59
CA VAL A 137 13.82 9.78 5.69
C VAL A 137 12.54 8.98 5.86
N SER A 138 12.67 7.66 5.80
CA SER A 138 11.56 6.71 6.01
C SER A 138 11.48 6.31 7.47
N ARG A 139 10.46 6.77 8.16
CA ARG A 139 10.22 6.39 9.56
C ARG A 139 9.65 4.98 9.70
N SER A 140 9.09 4.45 8.63
CA SER A 140 8.55 3.10 8.56
C SER A 140 9.49 2.21 7.77
N SER A 141 9.63 0.96 8.18
CA SER A 141 10.22 -0.08 7.34
C SER A 141 9.25 -0.45 6.23
N LEU A 142 9.77 -0.84 5.07
CA LEU A 142 8.95 -1.27 3.93
C LEU A 142 9.18 -2.75 3.69
N ILE A 143 8.11 -3.54 3.76
CA ILE A 143 8.17 -4.98 3.59
C ILE A 143 7.40 -5.36 2.34
N SER A 144 8.09 -5.96 1.38
CA SER A 144 7.45 -6.54 0.20
C SER A 144 7.26 -8.04 0.41
N VAL A 145 6.06 -8.51 0.17
CA VAL A 145 5.69 -9.92 0.26
C VAL A 145 5.14 -10.41 -1.07
N GLU A 146 5.43 -11.66 -1.40
CA GLU A 146 4.93 -12.30 -2.62
C GLU A 146 4.11 -13.54 -2.27
N PHE A 147 3.10 -13.81 -3.07
CA PHE A 147 2.14 -14.88 -2.87
C PHE A 147 1.60 -15.38 -4.22
N ASP A 148 0.72 -16.38 -4.22
CA ASP A 148 0.26 -16.99 -5.47
C ASP A 148 -1.01 -16.38 -6.04
N ASP A 149 -1.97 -15.99 -5.19
CA ASP A 149 -3.28 -15.48 -5.61
C ASP A 149 -3.26 -13.97 -5.85
N PRO A 150 -3.37 -13.50 -7.11
CA PRO A 150 -3.39 -12.08 -7.43
C PRO A 150 -4.55 -11.30 -6.81
N ALA A 151 -5.66 -11.95 -6.47
CA ALA A 151 -6.78 -11.31 -5.79
C ALA A 151 -6.41 -10.76 -4.40
N LEU A 152 -5.38 -11.32 -3.77
CA LEU A 152 -4.90 -10.84 -2.48
C LEU A 152 -4.20 -9.47 -2.53
N CYS A 153 -3.77 -9.01 -3.70
CA CYS A 153 -3.13 -7.69 -3.82
C CYS A 153 -3.99 -6.54 -3.29
N GLU A 154 -5.29 -6.60 -3.51
CA GLU A 154 -6.22 -5.58 -3.05
C GLU A 154 -6.63 -5.75 -1.58
N GLN A 155 -6.32 -6.88 -0.97
CA GLN A 155 -6.77 -7.24 0.38
C GLN A 155 -5.66 -7.12 1.42
N VAL A 156 -4.42 -7.47 1.06
CA VAL A 156 -3.27 -7.46 1.97
C VAL A 156 -2.90 -6.02 2.32
N ARG A 157 -2.95 -5.68 3.61
CA ARG A 157 -2.61 -4.33 4.11
C ARG A 157 -1.67 -4.35 5.31
N ASN A 158 -1.38 -5.53 5.84
CA ASN A 158 -0.38 -5.70 6.89
C ASN A 158 0.16 -7.13 6.88
N ILE A 159 1.17 -7.38 7.68
CA ILE A 159 1.76 -8.71 7.86
C ILE A 159 2.00 -8.98 9.35
N LYS A 160 2.11 -10.24 9.68
CA LYS A 160 2.48 -10.69 11.02
C LYS A 160 3.67 -11.64 10.92
N VAL A 161 4.72 -11.33 11.69
CA VAL A 161 5.90 -12.18 11.86
C VAL A 161 5.62 -13.23 12.94
N GLY A 162 5.93 -14.46 12.66
CA GLY A 162 5.78 -15.57 13.60
C GLY A 162 4.53 -16.38 13.43
#